data_62b894d397c5321dfd9def1a3269e85c
#
_entry.id   62b894d397c5321dfd9def1a3269e85c
#
_cell.length_a   1.000
_cell.length_b   1.000
_cell.length_c   1.000
_cell.angle_alpha   90.00
_cell.angle_beta   90.00
_cell.angle_gamma   90.00
#
_symmetry.space_group_name_H-M   'P 1'
#
loop_
_entity.id
_entity.type
_entity.pdbx_description
1 polymer ?
#
loop_
_entity_poly.entity_id
_entity_poly.type
_entity_poly.pdbx_seq_one_letter_code
_entity_poly.pdbx_strand_id
1 'polypeptide(L)'
;LSIRQLKVADGEMFTDNDIKAAAKVCILGQTVVDYLFPDGSDPIGKVVRFNSIPFRVVGVLQKKGYNSMGMDQDDLVLAPYTTVMKRIMAQTYLGGIVCSAITEEASQPAQDQITEILRRNHKLKDATDTTEADEDDFNIRSQEEISSMMNSTMSTITILLGSVAGISLLVGGIGIMNIMYV
;
A
#
# COMPACT_ATOMS: atom_id res chain seq x y z
N LEU A 1 9.37 -8.21 -4.68
CA LEU A 1 8.85 -8.99 -3.53
C LEU A 1 9.56 -8.64 -2.23
N SER A 2 10.90 -8.46 -2.25
CA SER A 2 11.71 -8.17 -1.05
C SER A 2 11.23 -6.94 -0.26
N ILE A 3 10.90 -5.83 -0.93
CA ILE A 3 10.43 -4.59 -0.30
C ILE A 3 9.16 -4.81 0.53
N ARG A 4 8.22 -5.59 0.02
CA ARG A 4 6.97 -5.94 0.73
C ARG A 4 7.09 -7.22 1.56
N GLN A 5 8.28 -7.81 1.64
CA GLN A 5 8.53 -9.08 2.34
C GLN A 5 7.57 -10.20 1.93
N LEU A 6 7.19 -10.24 0.65
CA LEU A 6 6.37 -11.30 0.10
C LEU A 6 7.27 -12.48 -0.31
N LYS A 7 6.86 -13.68 0.05
CA LYS A 7 7.55 -14.92 -0.33
C LYS A 7 6.61 -15.80 -1.12
N VAL A 8 7.14 -16.50 -2.12
CA VAL A 8 6.40 -17.54 -2.84
C VAL A 8 6.46 -18.80 -1.97
N ALA A 9 5.29 -19.38 -1.68
CA ALA A 9 5.18 -20.63 -0.94
C ALA A 9 5.28 -21.82 -1.89
N ASP A 10 4.55 -21.76 -2.99
CA ASP A 10 4.49 -22.83 -3.99
C ASP A 10 4.62 -22.24 -5.40
N GLY A 11 5.29 -22.95 -6.30
CA GLY A 11 5.57 -22.49 -7.66
C GLY A 11 6.78 -21.58 -7.74
N GLU A 12 6.78 -20.72 -8.75
CA GLU A 12 7.92 -19.86 -9.07
C GLU A 12 7.49 -18.40 -9.31
N MET A 13 8.45 -17.49 -9.16
CA MET A 13 8.28 -16.09 -9.54
C MET A 13 8.32 -15.98 -11.08
N PHE A 14 7.57 -15.04 -11.65
CA PHE A 14 7.70 -14.72 -13.07
C PHE A 14 9.08 -14.11 -13.37
N THR A 15 9.61 -14.45 -14.54
CA THR A 15 10.97 -14.10 -14.97
C THR A 15 11.03 -12.73 -15.65
N ASP A 16 12.24 -12.19 -15.83
CA ASP A 16 12.46 -10.98 -16.62
C ASP A 16 11.97 -11.14 -18.08
N ASN A 17 11.99 -12.34 -18.61
CA ASN A 17 11.43 -12.64 -19.93
C ASN A 17 9.91 -12.49 -19.93
N ASP A 18 9.21 -12.92 -18.87
CA ASP A 18 7.78 -12.75 -18.72
C ASP A 18 7.41 -11.27 -18.64
N ILE A 19 8.23 -10.47 -17.95
CA ILE A 19 8.07 -9.03 -17.87
C ILE A 19 8.23 -8.38 -19.26
N LYS A 20 9.31 -8.69 -19.97
CA LYS A 20 9.60 -8.13 -21.31
C LYS A 20 8.56 -8.53 -22.34
N ALA A 21 8.11 -9.78 -22.31
CA ALA A 21 7.11 -10.34 -23.23
C ALA A 21 5.67 -9.92 -22.88
N ALA A 22 5.46 -9.24 -21.76
CA ALA A 22 4.11 -8.99 -21.20
C ALA A 22 3.30 -10.28 -21.13
N ALA A 23 3.90 -11.33 -20.55
CA ALA A 23 3.30 -12.65 -20.44
C ALA A 23 2.07 -12.62 -19.51
N LYS A 24 1.07 -13.40 -19.86
CA LYS A 24 -0.17 -13.53 -19.07
C LYS A 24 0.02 -14.56 -17.95
N VAL A 25 0.89 -14.25 -17.01
CA VAL A 25 1.17 -15.06 -15.83
C VAL A 25 0.83 -14.28 -14.57
N CYS A 26 0.44 -14.99 -13.51
CA CYS A 26 0.14 -14.34 -12.23
C CYS A 26 0.56 -15.23 -11.05
N ILE A 27 0.76 -14.59 -9.92
CA ILE A 27 0.96 -15.20 -8.61
C ILE A 27 -0.22 -14.77 -7.73
N LEU A 28 -0.83 -15.71 -7.03
CA LEU A 28 -2.01 -15.47 -6.22
C LEU A 28 -1.62 -15.38 -4.74
N GLY A 29 -2.26 -14.46 -4.01
CA GLY A 29 -2.26 -14.48 -2.56
C GLY A 29 -3.19 -15.57 -2.02
N GLN A 30 -2.99 -15.98 -0.77
CA GLN A 30 -3.68 -17.15 -0.20
C GLN A 30 -5.20 -16.94 -0.12
N THR A 31 -5.66 -15.74 0.25
CA THR A 31 -7.11 -15.45 0.30
C THR A 31 -7.76 -15.59 -1.08
N VAL A 32 -7.07 -15.17 -2.15
CA VAL A 32 -7.56 -15.32 -3.52
C VAL A 32 -7.62 -16.80 -3.92
N VAL A 33 -6.63 -17.60 -3.50
CA VAL A 33 -6.63 -19.05 -3.73
C VAL A 33 -7.81 -19.71 -3.02
N ASP A 34 -8.00 -19.42 -1.74
CA ASP A 34 -9.09 -19.98 -0.92
C ASP A 34 -10.47 -19.64 -1.54
N TYR A 35 -10.59 -18.46 -2.16
CA TYR A 35 -11.84 -18.03 -2.81
C TYR A 35 -12.08 -18.67 -4.18
N LEU A 36 -11.03 -18.77 -5.01
CA LEU A 36 -11.15 -19.31 -6.37
C LEU A 36 -11.12 -20.85 -6.43
N PHE A 37 -10.49 -21.49 -5.45
CA PHE A 37 -10.29 -22.94 -5.37
C PHE A 37 -10.75 -23.50 -4.02
N PRO A 38 -12.04 -23.34 -3.67
CA PRO A 38 -12.57 -23.78 -2.38
C PRO A 38 -12.54 -25.29 -2.18
N ASP A 39 -12.34 -26.03 -3.27
CA ASP A 39 -12.17 -27.48 -3.28
C ASP A 39 -10.75 -27.94 -2.89
N GLY A 40 -9.84 -27.00 -2.62
CA GLY A 40 -8.43 -27.28 -2.28
C GLY A 40 -7.60 -27.77 -3.46
N SER A 41 -8.10 -27.63 -4.69
CA SER A 41 -7.35 -28.03 -5.87
C SER A 41 -6.13 -27.16 -6.11
N ASP A 42 -5.02 -27.74 -6.55
CA ASP A 42 -3.78 -27.03 -6.85
C ASP A 42 -4.03 -25.93 -7.90
N PRO A 43 -3.76 -24.65 -7.57
CA PRO A 43 -3.94 -23.54 -8.48
C PRO A 43 -2.83 -23.40 -9.52
N ILE A 44 -1.64 -24.00 -9.30
CA ILE A 44 -0.49 -23.85 -10.19
C ILE A 44 -0.80 -24.46 -11.57
N GLY A 45 -0.46 -23.71 -12.62
CA GLY A 45 -0.71 -24.08 -14.01
C GLY A 45 -2.15 -23.86 -14.49
N LYS A 46 -3.11 -23.66 -13.58
CA LYS A 46 -4.49 -23.32 -13.96
C LYS A 46 -4.60 -21.89 -14.51
N VAL A 47 -5.70 -21.65 -15.21
CA VAL A 47 -5.98 -20.35 -15.82
C VAL A 47 -7.10 -19.65 -15.06
N VAL A 48 -6.79 -18.49 -14.52
CA VAL A 48 -7.75 -17.55 -13.91
C VAL A 48 -8.01 -16.38 -14.85
N ARG A 49 -9.16 -15.73 -14.75
CA ARG A 49 -9.53 -14.62 -15.63
C ARG A 49 -9.71 -13.33 -14.84
N PHE A 50 -9.00 -12.28 -15.27
CA PHE A 50 -9.17 -10.91 -14.78
C PHE A 50 -9.69 -10.05 -15.93
N ASN A 51 -10.86 -9.44 -15.77
CA ASN A 51 -11.52 -8.66 -16.84
C ASN A 51 -11.56 -9.42 -18.17
N SER A 52 -11.97 -10.69 -18.13
CA SER A 52 -12.02 -11.60 -19.31
C SER A 52 -10.66 -11.98 -19.91
N ILE A 53 -9.55 -11.49 -19.38
CA ILE A 53 -8.20 -11.83 -19.84
C ILE A 53 -7.71 -13.04 -19.07
N PRO A 54 -7.29 -14.13 -19.76
CA PRO A 54 -6.78 -15.32 -19.10
C PRO A 54 -5.35 -15.10 -18.62
N PHE A 55 -5.09 -15.48 -17.37
CA PHE A 55 -3.76 -15.52 -16.74
C PHE A 55 -3.48 -16.93 -16.24
N ARG A 56 -2.28 -17.43 -16.53
CA ARG A 56 -1.83 -18.71 -15.99
C ARG A 56 -1.19 -18.46 -14.61
N VAL A 57 -1.64 -19.20 -13.62
CA VAL A 57 -1.07 -19.18 -12.26
C VAL A 57 0.29 -19.88 -12.29
N VAL A 58 1.35 -19.19 -11.88
CA VAL A 58 2.72 -19.72 -11.81
C VAL A 58 3.21 -19.90 -10.39
N GLY A 59 2.56 -19.27 -9.42
CA GLY A 59 2.91 -19.41 -8.01
C GLY A 59 1.82 -18.94 -7.07
N VAL A 60 2.00 -19.28 -5.80
CA VAL A 60 1.15 -18.86 -4.69
C VAL A 60 2.03 -18.23 -3.63
N LEU A 61 1.59 -17.11 -3.05
CA LEU A 61 2.28 -16.42 -1.97
C LEU A 61 2.09 -17.12 -0.63
N GLN A 62 3.10 -17.00 0.22
CA GLN A 62 3.00 -17.43 1.61
C GLN A 62 1.99 -16.55 2.35
N LYS A 63 1.13 -17.17 3.13
CA LYS A 63 0.14 -16.49 3.97
C LYS A 63 0.80 -15.55 4.97
N LYS A 64 0.36 -14.29 5.01
CA LYS A 64 0.79 -13.26 5.97
C LYS A 64 -0.30 -12.87 6.97
N GLY A 65 -1.56 -13.02 6.59
CA GLY A 65 -2.71 -12.63 7.39
C GLY A 65 -2.99 -11.12 7.34
N TYR A 66 -3.64 -10.63 8.39
CA TYR A 66 -4.04 -9.23 8.49
C TYR A 66 -2.90 -8.37 9.03
N ASN A 67 -2.79 -7.15 8.54
CA ASN A 67 -1.88 -6.15 9.09
C ASN A 67 -2.46 -5.53 10.37
N SER A 68 -1.67 -4.65 11.04
CA SER A 68 -2.10 -3.94 12.25
C SER A 68 -3.33 -3.02 12.07
N MET A 69 -3.69 -2.71 10.82
CA MET A 69 -4.87 -1.93 10.46
C MET A 69 -6.09 -2.80 10.11
N GLY A 70 -5.99 -4.12 10.24
CA GLY A 70 -7.05 -5.06 9.92
C GLY A 70 -7.25 -5.30 8.42
N MET A 71 -6.34 -4.86 7.55
CA MET A 71 -6.39 -5.14 6.12
C MET A 71 -5.76 -6.49 5.82
N ASP A 72 -6.44 -7.29 5.00
CA ASP A 72 -5.92 -8.57 4.53
C ASP A 72 -4.74 -8.35 3.57
N GLN A 73 -3.58 -8.92 3.91
CA GLN A 73 -2.38 -8.84 3.09
C GLN A 73 -2.31 -9.97 2.05
N ASP A 74 -3.20 -10.94 2.15
CA ASP A 74 -3.24 -12.12 1.29
C ASP A 74 -4.29 -11.99 0.17
N ASP A 75 -5.12 -10.94 0.20
CA ASP A 75 -6.07 -10.62 -0.87
C ASP A 75 -5.39 -9.78 -1.94
N LEU A 76 -4.47 -10.39 -2.68
CA LEU A 76 -3.75 -9.73 -3.75
C LEU A 76 -3.37 -10.69 -4.88
N VAL A 77 -3.20 -10.11 -6.07
CA VAL A 77 -2.69 -10.81 -7.26
C VAL A 77 -1.51 -10.04 -7.82
N LEU A 78 -0.42 -10.73 -8.06
CA LEU A 78 0.76 -10.18 -8.69
C LEU A 78 0.83 -10.63 -10.15
N ALA A 79 1.11 -9.70 -11.04
CA ALA A 79 1.38 -9.97 -12.44
C ALA A 79 2.49 -9.03 -12.96
N PRO A 80 3.17 -9.34 -14.06
CA PRO A 80 4.16 -8.46 -14.65
C PRO A 80 3.54 -7.08 -14.93
N TYR A 81 4.19 -6.01 -14.49
CA TYR A 81 3.66 -4.65 -14.65
C TYR A 81 3.36 -4.31 -16.11
N THR A 82 4.19 -4.80 -17.04
CA THR A 82 3.99 -4.62 -18.49
C THR A 82 2.68 -5.24 -18.98
N THR A 83 2.27 -6.38 -18.40
CA THR A 83 1.01 -7.04 -18.72
C THR A 83 -0.17 -6.26 -18.16
N VAL A 84 -0.07 -5.80 -16.91
CA VAL A 84 -1.10 -5.00 -16.26
C VAL A 84 -1.32 -3.70 -17.03
N MET A 85 -0.25 -2.96 -17.33
CA MET A 85 -0.32 -1.71 -18.09
C MET A 85 -0.94 -1.88 -19.48
N LYS A 86 -0.44 -2.86 -20.26
CA LYS A 86 -0.85 -3.02 -21.66
C LYS A 86 -2.23 -3.66 -21.83
N ARG A 87 -2.64 -4.54 -20.91
CA ARG A 87 -3.80 -5.41 -21.13
C ARG A 87 -4.95 -5.16 -20.15
N ILE A 88 -4.67 -4.78 -18.91
CA ILE A 88 -5.71 -4.56 -17.90
C ILE A 88 -6.09 -3.08 -17.84
N MET A 89 -5.10 -2.21 -17.70
CA MET A 89 -5.33 -0.77 -17.51
C MET A 89 -5.29 0.04 -18.81
N ALA A 90 -4.69 -0.51 -19.89
CA ALA A 90 -4.50 0.17 -21.17
C ALA A 90 -3.85 1.56 -21.01
N GLN A 91 -2.85 1.66 -20.11
CA GLN A 91 -2.15 2.90 -19.81
C GLN A 91 -0.65 2.78 -20.09
N THR A 92 0.01 3.91 -20.31
CA THR A 92 1.44 3.99 -20.64
C THR A 92 2.31 4.45 -19.45
N TYR A 93 1.69 4.78 -18.32
CA TYR A 93 2.37 5.28 -17.13
C TYR A 93 2.15 4.34 -15.93
N LEU A 94 3.06 4.40 -14.96
CA LEU A 94 2.94 3.68 -13.70
C LEU A 94 2.13 4.50 -12.72
N GLY A 95 1.16 3.87 -12.06
CA GLY A 95 0.34 4.51 -11.02
C GLY A 95 1.09 4.72 -9.70
N GLY A 96 2.18 3.99 -9.48
CA GLY A 96 3.02 4.13 -8.29
C GLY A 96 4.26 3.25 -8.34
N ILE A 97 5.29 3.69 -7.64
CA ILE A 97 6.55 2.98 -7.47
C ILE A 97 6.85 2.89 -5.98
N VAL A 98 7.21 1.71 -5.50
CA VAL A 98 7.63 1.51 -4.11
C VAL A 98 9.14 1.28 -4.10
N CYS A 99 9.84 2.14 -3.35
CA CYS A 99 11.28 2.08 -3.17
C CYS A 99 11.63 1.77 -1.71
N SER A 100 12.81 1.24 -1.46
CA SER A 100 13.34 1.04 -0.13
C SER A 100 14.67 1.77 -0.01
N ALA A 101 14.83 2.59 1.01
CA ALA A 101 16.12 3.15 1.38
C ALA A 101 16.97 2.09 2.09
N ILE A 102 18.29 2.24 2.05
CA ILE A 102 19.23 1.30 2.68
C ILE A 102 19.17 1.42 4.21
N THR A 103 18.99 2.64 4.72
CA THR A 103 18.84 2.96 6.14
C THR A 103 17.70 3.96 6.31
N GLU A 104 17.18 4.09 7.54
CA GLU A 104 16.15 5.06 7.88
C GLU A 104 16.64 6.51 7.66
N GLU A 105 17.89 6.79 8.03
CA GLU A 105 18.54 8.10 7.85
C GLU A 105 18.69 8.49 6.37
N ALA A 106 18.77 7.50 5.47
CA ALA A 106 18.85 7.71 4.03
C ALA A 106 17.46 7.98 3.39
N SER A 107 16.38 7.90 4.15
CA SER A 107 15.02 8.05 3.63
C SER A 107 14.78 9.45 3.09
N GLN A 108 15.15 10.51 3.84
CA GLN A 108 14.97 11.90 3.40
C GLN A 108 15.84 12.25 2.19
N PRO A 109 17.16 11.97 2.20
CA PRO A 109 17.99 12.17 1.01
C PRO A 109 17.50 11.40 -0.23
N ALA A 110 16.94 10.20 -0.04
CA ALA A 110 16.36 9.42 -1.13
C ALA A 110 15.10 10.09 -1.71
N GLN A 111 14.23 10.65 -0.87
CA GLN A 111 13.05 11.41 -1.32
C GLN A 111 13.46 12.63 -2.16
N ASP A 112 14.47 13.39 -1.71
CA ASP A 112 14.97 14.57 -2.42
C ASP A 112 15.52 14.17 -3.81
N GLN A 113 16.29 13.09 -3.89
CA GLN A 113 16.81 12.56 -5.15
C GLN A 113 15.69 12.07 -6.08
N ILE A 114 14.69 11.39 -5.55
CA ILE A 114 13.54 10.91 -6.33
C ILE A 114 12.76 12.11 -6.87
N THR A 115 12.54 13.14 -6.05
CA THR A 115 11.88 14.39 -6.45
C THR A 115 12.62 15.03 -7.63
N GLU A 116 13.93 15.20 -7.52
CA GLU A 116 14.76 15.78 -8.59
C GLU A 116 14.68 14.96 -9.89
N ILE A 117 14.77 13.64 -9.78
CA ILE A 117 14.69 12.73 -10.95
C ILE A 117 13.32 12.82 -11.60
N LEU A 118 12.23 12.83 -10.81
CA LEU A 118 10.87 12.90 -11.33
C LEU A 118 10.59 14.26 -11.97
N ARG A 119 10.93 15.37 -11.31
CA ARG A 119 10.79 16.73 -11.88
C ARG A 119 11.51 16.83 -13.22
N ARG A 120 12.75 16.34 -13.31
CA ARG A 120 13.51 16.31 -14.55
C ARG A 120 12.87 15.46 -15.64
N ASN A 121 12.36 14.27 -15.30
CA ASN A 121 11.72 13.38 -16.26
C ASN A 121 10.37 13.90 -16.75
N HIS A 122 9.60 14.56 -15.85
CA HIS A 122 8.32 15.19 -16.16
C HIS A 122 8.50 16.58 -16.79
N LYS A 123 9.76 17.07 -16.90
CA LYS A 123 10.11 18.39 -17.45
C LYS A 123 9.45 19.54 -16.70
N LEU A 124 9.26 19.39 -15.41
CA LEU A 124 8.76 20.46 -14.52
C LEU A 124 9.85 21.52 -14.33
N LYS A 125 9.46 22.76 -14.37
CA LYS A 125 10.39 23.88 -14.20
C LYS A 125 10.64 24.14 -12.71
N ASP A 126 11.90 24.39 -12.39
CA ASP A 126 12.27 24.86 -11.06
C ASP A 126 12.00 26.37 -10.94
N ALA A 127 11.79 26.86 -9.72
CA ALA A 127 11.64 28.28 -9.47
C ALA A 127 12.90 29.01 -9.94
N THR A 128 12.70 30.06 -10.75
CA THR A 128 13.72 31.02 -11.13
C THR A 128 13.26 32.41 -10.68
N ASP A 129 14.16 33.38 -10.66
CA ASP A 129 13.88 34.76 -10.23
C ASP A 129 12.69 35.45 -10.94
N THR A 130 12.24 34.87 -12.05
CA THR A 130 11.17 35.43 -12.91
C THR A 130 10.00 34.49 -13.16
N THR A 131 10.05 33.24 -12.68
CA THR A 131 9.02 32.24 -12.95
C THR A 131 8.77 31.42 -11.69
N GLU A 132 7.49 31.25 -11.32
CA GLU A 132 7.11 30.32 -10.24
C GLU A 132 7.46 28.89 -10.65
N ALA A 133 7.81 28.05 -9.67
CA ALA A 133 8.04 26.63 -9.91
C ALA A 133 6.72 25.96 -10.31
N ASP A 134 6.81 25.01 -11.25
CA ASP A 134 5.67 24.14 -11.54
C ASP A 134 5.35 23.28 -10.30
N GLU A 135 4.07 23.10 -10.01
CA GLU A 135 3.64 22.16 -8.96
C GLU A 135 4.00 20.72 -9.36
N ASP A 136 4.33 19.91 -8.37
CA ASP A 136 4.63 18.51 -8.59
C ASP A 136 3.35 17.75 -8.98
N ASP A 137 3.39 17.06 -10.10
CA ASP A 137 2.31 16.17 -10.59
C ASP A 137 2.40 14.75 -10.00
N PHE A 138 3.26 14.56 -8.99
CA PHE A 138 3.47 13.32 -8.27
C PHE A 138 3.47 13.56 -6.75
N ASN A 139 3.31 12.50 -5.99
CA ASN A 139 3.34 12.56 -4.54
C ASN A 139 4.29 11.48 -4.01
N ILE A 140 5.28 11.89 -3.22
CA ILE A 140 6.21 11.00 -2.52
C ILE A 140 5.77 10.94 -1.06
N ARG A 141 5.59 9.75 -0.54
CA ARG A 141 5.25 9.52 0.87
C ARG A 141 6.21 8.53 1.48
N SER A 142 6.77 8.90 2.62
CA SER A 142 7.55 7.96 3.43
C SER A 142 6.65 7.16 4.37
N GLN A 143 7.14 5.98 4.76
CA GLN A 143 6.48 5.18 5.79
C GLN A 143 6.46 5.90 7.15
N GLU A 144 7.46 6.72 7.41
CA GLU A 144 7.59 7.53 8.62
C GLU A 144 6.51 8.62 8.67
N GLU A 145 6.27 9.32 7.57
CA GLU A 145 5.17 10.31 7.47
C GLU A 145 3.81 9.66 7.72
N ILE A 146 3.56 8.50 7.12
CA ILE A 146 2.31 7.76 7.32
C ILE A 146 2.16 7.39 8.79
N SER A 147 3.22 6.89 9.43
CA SER A 147 3.21 6.52 10.84
C SER A 147 3.00 7.73 11.75
N SER A 148 3.64 8.86 11.45
CA SER A 148 3.49 10.10 12.24
C SER A 148 2.08 10.68 12.12
N MET A 149 1.48 10.66 10.94
CA MET A 149 0.08 11.06 10.72
C MET A 149 -0.89 10.18 11.53
N MET A 150 -0.64 8.86 11.56
CA MET A 150 -1.45 7.94 12.36
C MET A 150 -1.33 8.21 13.85
N ASN A 151 -0.10 8.42 14.35
CA ASN A 151 0.14 8.75 15.76
C ASN A 151 -0.54 10.07 16.14
N SER A 152 -0.48 11.08 15.29
CA SER A 152 -1.16 12.36 15.49
C SER A 152 -2.69 12.19 15.54
N THR A 153 -3.25 11.38 14.65
CA THR A 153 -4.68 11.07 14.64
C THR A 153 -5.10 10.34 15.92
N MET A 154 -4.33 9.32 16.34
CA MET A 154 -4.59 8.59 17.58
C MET A 154 -4.48 9.50 18.82
N SER A 155 -3.51 10.40 18.86
CA SER A 155 -3.37 11.40 19.92
C SER A 155 -4.61 12.31 19.99
N THR A 156 -5.09 12.79 18.86
CA THR A 156 -6.28 13.63 18.77
C THR A 156 -7.53 12.89 19.29
N ILE A 157 -7.72 11.63 18.89
CA ILE A 157 -8.82 10.80 19.36
C ILE A 157 -8.72 10.58 20.88
N THR A 158 -7.53 10.31 21.39
CA THR A 158 -7.29 10.10 22.83
C THR A 158 -7.64 11.35 23.65
N ILE A 159 -7.21 12.53 23.18
CA ILE A 159 -7.54 13.81 23.82
C ILE A 159 -9.06 14.06 23.81
N LEU A 160 -9.72 13.76 22.70
CA LEU A 160 -11.17 13.93 22.57
C LEU A 160 -11.92 13.00 23.53
N LEU A 161 -11.55 11.73 23.59
CA LEU A 161 -12.14 10.76 24.53
C LEU A 161 -11.88 11.16 25.99
N GLY A 162 -10.65 11.59 26.29
CA GLY A 162 -10.28 12.09 27.61
C GLY A 162 -11.09 13.32 28.04
N SER A 163 -11.35 14.23 27.10
CA SER A 163 -12.18 15.41 27.34
C SER A 163 -13.64 15.04 27.66
N VAL A 164 -14.21 14.11 26.88
CA VAL A 164 -15.58 13.62 27.12
C VAL A 164 -15.68 12.91 28.49
N ALA A 165 -14.69 12.05 28.80
CA ALA A 165 -14.64 11.37 30.10
C ALA A 165 -14.50 12.38 31.27
N GLY A 166 -13.64 13.40 31.11
CA GLY A 166 -13.47 14.48 32.10
C GLY A 166 -14.74 15.25 32.35
N ILE A 167 -15.46 15.66 31.30
CA ILE A 167 -16.76 16.34 31.41
C ILE A 167 -17.79 15.43 32.09
N SER A 168 -17.86 14.17 31.70
CA SER A 168 -18.78 13.20 32.31
C SER A 168 -18.49 13.00 33.80
N LEU A 169 -17.24 12.96 34.21
CA LEU A 169 -16.82 12.85 35.60
C LEU A 169 -17.20 14.11 36.40
N LEU A 170 -17.02 15.30 35.84
CA LEU A 170 -17.45 16.56 36.47
C LEU A 170 -18.95 16.61 36.67
N VAL A 171 -19.73 16.27 35.64
CA VAL A 171 -21.20 16.25 35.73
C VAL A 171 -21.67 15.24 36.75
N GLY A 172 -21.07 14.02 36.73
CA GLY A 172 -21.38 12.99 37.73
C GLY A 172 -21.00 13.41 39.16
N GLY A 173 -19.85 14.04 39.33
CA GLY A 173 -19.38 14.59 40.61
C GLY A 173 -20.33 15.66 41.20
N ILE A 174 -20.79 16.58 40.36
CA ILE A 174 -21.76 17.60 40.74
C ILE A 174 -23.10 16.94 41.15
N GLY A 175 -23.53 15.91 40.40
CA GLY A 175 -24.74 15.16 40.73
C GLY A 175 -24.69 14.47 42.12
N ILE A 176 -23.56 13.83 42.43
CA ILE A 176 -23.32 13.18 43.74
C ILE A 176 -23.25 14.25 44.84
N MET A 177 -22.56 15.36 44.62
CA MET A 177 -22.46 16.45 45.57
C MET A 177 -23.85 17.01 45.91
N ASN A 178 -24.73 17.17 44.93
CA ASN A 178 -26.10 17.68 45.12
C ASN A 178 -26.96 16.74 45.99
N ILE A 179 -26.74 15.41 45.86
CA ILE A 179 -27.45 14.40 46.68
C ILE A 179 -26.93 14.38 48.13
N MET A 180 -25.64 14.64 48.34
CA MET A 180 -25.03 14.66 49.67
C MET A 180 -25.38 15.92 50.47
N TYR A 181 -25.80 17.01 49.80
CA TYR A 181 -26.20 18.26 50.48
C TYR A 181 -27.67 18.31 50.90
N VAL A 182 -28.49 17.35 50.51
CA VAL A 182 -29.87 17.17 50.91
C VAL A 182 -29.94 16.17 52.08
#